data_90f32ab62848f5c875eaad31fcb24116
#
_entry.id   90f32ab62848f5c875eaad31fcb24116
#
_cell.length_a   1.000
_cell.length_b   1.000
_cell.length_c   1.000
_cell.angle_alpha   90.00
_cell.angle_beta   90.00
_cell.angle_gamma   90.00
#
_symmetry.space_group_name_H-M   'P 1'
#
loop_
_entity.id
_entity.type
_entity.pdbx_description
1 polymer ?
#
loop_
_entity_poly.entity_id
_entity_poly.type
_entity_poly.pdbx_seq_one_letter_code
_entity_poly.pdbx_strand_id
1 'polypeptide(L)'
;LPKTTYHIYVIELSKKVFTENRKFREANPQFNGVLECLYVGMTSKTPKERFEQHKTGYRNSKGHNLSSNLVRKYGSYLRPSLYNHINPIYSREEALEMEKTLALELRRKRYAVWFN
;
A
#
# COMPACT_ATOMS: atom_id res chain seq x y z
N LEU A 1 13.45 -21.03 -16.76
CA LEU A 1 12.51 -19.91 -16.77
C LEU A 1 12.77 -19.01 -15.58
N PRO A 2 12.77 -17.70 -15.79
CA PRO A 2 12.92 -16.78 -14.66
C PRO A 2 11.74 -16.91 -13.72
N LYS A 3 12.01 -16.93 -12.42
CA LYS A 3 10.96 -16.93 -11.42
C LYS A 3 10.34 -15.55 -11.33
N THR A 4 9.03 -15.50 -11.17
CA THR A 4 8.35 -14.25 -10.88
C THR A 4 8.77 -13.80 -9.49
N THR A 5 9.19 -12.55 -9.37
CA THR A 5 9.47 -11.94 -8.08
C THR A 5 8.36 -10.96 -7.73
N TYR A 6 8.18 -10.75 -6.44
CA TYR A 6 7.16 -9.84 -5.92
C TYR A 6 7.82 -8.78 -5.06
N HIS A 7 7.22 -7.63 -5.00
CA HIS A 7 7.72 -6.50 -4.23
C HIS A 7 6.60 -5.95 -3.36
N ILE A 8 6.92 -5.72 -2.09
CA ILE A 8 6.05 -4.94 -1.22
C ILE A 8 6.35 -3.48 -1.46
N TYR A 9 5.35 -2.65 -1.40
CA TYR A 9 5.54 -1.21 -1.51
C TYR A 9 4.63 -0.49 -0.52
N VAL A 10 5.05 0.69 -0.13
CA VAL A 10 4.30 1.55 0.78
C VAL A 10 4.22 2.93 0.14
N ILE A 11 3.01 3.46 0.05
CA ILE A 11 2.76 4.77 -0.53
C ILE A 11 2.21 5.67 0.58
N GLU A 12 2.78 6.86 0.71
CA GLU A 12 2.22 7.86 1.62
C GLU A 12 0.98 8.48 1.01
N LEU A 13 -0.08 8.56 1.80
CA LEU A 13 -1.34 9.16 1.41
C LEU A 13 -1.51 10.50 2.10
N SER A 14 -2.23 11.42 1.45
CA SER A 14 -2.64 12.66 2.09
C SER A 14 -3.45 12.35 3.34
N LYS A 15 -3.24 13.10 4.42
CA LYS A 15 -4.02 12.92 5.65
C LYS A 15 -5.50 13.19 5.47
N LYS A 16 -5.89 13.83 4.37
CA LYS A 16 -7.30 14.02 4.02
C LYS A 16 -8.05 12.69 3.90
N VAL A 17 -7.34 11.61 3.56
CA VAL A 17 -7.97 10.29 3.45
C VAL A 17 -8.63 9.87 4.76
N PHE A 18 -8.02 10.19 5.89
CA PHE A 18 -8.57 9.84 7.19
C PHE A 18 -9.88 10.58 7.47
N THR A 19 -9.94 11.85 7.09
CA THR A 19 -11.13 12.67 7.28
C THR A 19 -12.23 12.35 6.27
N GLU A 20 -11.86 12.13 5.02
CA GLU A 20 -12.81 12.02 3.91
C GLU A 20 -13.29 10.60 3.64
N ASN A 21 -12.51 9.57 4.03
CA ASN A 21 -12.85 8.19 3.73
C ASN A 21 -13.21 7.44 5.02
N ARG A 22 -14.51 7.15 5.14
CA ARG A 22 -15.04 6.49 6.34
C ARG A 22 -14.44 5.11 6.59
N LYS A 23 -14.30 4.31 5.52
CA LYS A 23 -13.76 2.95 5.65
C LYS A 23 -12.32 2.98 6.12
N PHE A 24 -11.53 3.91 5.59
CA PHE A 24 -10.15 4.09 6.01
C PHE A 24 -10.09 4.45 7.50
N ARG A 25 -10.92 5.38 7.92
CA ARG A 25 -10.96 5.82 9.31
C ARG A 25 -11.37 4.68 10.24
N GLU A 26 -12.40 3.93 9.87
CA GLU A 26 -12.87 2.81 10.68
C GLU A 26 -11.84 1.69 10.80
N ALA A 27 -11.00 1.50 9.79
CA ALA A 27 -9.95 0.50 9.81
C ALA A 27 -8.75 0.91 10.69
N ASN A 28 -8.69 2.17 11.11
CA ASN A 28 -7.53 2.72 11.81
C ASN A 28 -7.91 3.42 13.12
N PRO A 29 -8.56 2.71 14.07
CA PRO A 29 -8.94 3.34 15.34
C PRO A 29 -7.73 3.74 16.19
N GLN A 30 -6.56 3.15 15.94
CA GLN A 30 -5.34 3.45 16.69
C GLN A 30 -4.67 4.77 16.27
N PHE A 31 -5.10 5.34 15.13
CA PHE A 31 -4.45 6.53 14.58
C PHE A 31 -4.72 7.75 15.44
N ASN A 32 -3.65 8.47 15.79
CA ASN A 32 -3.74 9.67 16.65
C ASN A 32 -3.43 10.97 15.90
N GLY A 33 -3.25 10.90 14.58
CA GLY A 33 -3.01 12.09 13.77
C GLY A 33 -1.56 12.55 13.71
N VAL A 34 -0.64 11.89 14.41
CA VAL A 34 0.76 12.33 14.47
C VAL A 34 1.56 11.82 13.26
N LEU A 35 1.48 10.52 12.98
CA LEU A 35 2.20 9.93 11.85
C LEU A 35 1.39 10.01 10.57
N GLU A 36 1.92 9.46 9.50
CA GLU A 36 1.32 9.58 8.17
C GLU A 36 0.24 8.53 7.94
N CYS A 37 -0.55 8.74 6.89
CA CYS A 37 -1.46 7.74 6.35
C CYS A 37 -0.73 7.01 5.22
N LEU A 38 -0.85 5.68 5.18
CA LEU A 38 -0.09 4.82 4.29
C LEU A 38 -0.98 3.82 3.58
N TYR A 39 -0.58 3.43 2.39
CA TYR A 39 -1.14 2.30 1.67
C TYR A 39 -0.04 1.27 1.48
N VAL A 40 -0.31 0.02 1.85
CA VAL A 40 0.63 -1.09 1.70
C VAL A 40 0.07 -2.04 0.65
N GLY A 41 0.91 -2.40 -0.31
CA GLY A 41 0.51 -3.33 -1.36
C GLY A 41 1.64 -4.23 -1.78
N MET A 42 1.32 -5.15 -2.69
CA MET A 42 2.34 -6.01 -3.29
C MET A 42 2.10 -6.07 -4.79
N THR A 43 3.16 -6.31 -5.55
CA THR A 43 3.09 -6.33 -7.00
C THR A 43 4.13 -7.28 -7.57
N SER A 44 3.85 -7.85 -8.75
CA SER A 44 4.85 -8.60 -9.51
C SER A 44 5.70 -7.68 -10.38
N LYS A 45 5.43 -6.40 -10.34
CA LYS A 45 6.19 -5.35 -11.04
C LYS A 45 7.08 -4.65 -10.03
N THR A 46 7.72 -3.54 -10.43
CA THR A 46 8.45 -2.71 -9.48
C THR A 46 7.48 -1.81 -8.72
N PRO A 47 7.83 -1.39 -7.49
CA PRO A 47 7.01 -0.44 -6.76
C PRO A 47 6.74 0.85 -7.55
N LYS A 48 7.74 1.36 -8.26
CA LYS A 48 7.60 2.57 -9.07
C LYS A 48 6.58 2.38 -10.19
N GLU A 49 6.66 1.28 -10.92
CA GLU A 49 5.69 1.00 -12.00
C GLU A 49 4.28 0.89 -11.45
N ARG A 50 4.11 0.20 -10.33
CA ARG A 50 2.79 0.01 -9.73
C ARG A 50 2.22 1.32 -9.22
N PHE A 51 3.07 2.17 -8.63
CA PHE A 51 2.65 3.49 -8.17
C PHE A 51 2.16 4.33 -9.35
N GLU A 52 2.88 4.32 -10.46
CA GLU A 52 2.46 5.06 -11.66
C GLU A 52 1.14 4.54 -12.21
N GLN A 53 0.93 3.23 -12.20
CA GLN A 53 -0.35 2.64 -12.63
C GLN A 53 -1.50 3.12 -11.75
N HIS A 54 -1.30 3.18 -10.43
CA HIS A 54 -2.30 3.70 -9.52
C HIS A 54 -2.63 5.16 -9.85
N LYS A 55 -1.60 5.98 -10.05
CA LYS A 55 -1.78 7.42 -10.28
C LYS A 55 -2.46 7.72 -11.61
N THR A 56 -2.19 6.92 -12.64
CA THR A 56 -2.81 7.13 -13.95
C THR A 56 -4.20 6.50 -14.05
N GLY A 57 -4.64 5.81 -13.01
CA GLY A 57 -5.96 5.18 -13.02
C GLY A 57 -6.03 3.88 -13.79
N TYR A 58 -4.87 3.22 -13.96
CA TYR A 58 -4.84 1.91 -14.62
C TYR A 58 -5.81 0.94 -13.95
N ARG A 59 -6.52 0.17 -14.77
CA ARG A 59 -7.44 -0.87 -14.30
C ARG A 59 -7.03 -2.21 -14.89
N ASN A 60 -7.23 -3.28 -14.11
CA ASN A 60 -7.03 -4.61 -14.66
C ASN A 60 -8.19 -4.95 -15.61
N SER A 61 -8.12 -6.10 -16.27
CA SER A 61 -9.11 -6.53 -17.24
C SER A 61 -10.51 -6.69 -16.64
N LYS A 62 -10.61 -6.81 -15.33
CA LYS A 62 -11.89 -6.91 -14.62
C LYS A 62 -12.39 -5.58 -14.07
N GLY A 63 -11.63 -4.50 -14.27
CA GLY A 63 -12.01 -3.19 -13.78
C GLY A 63 -11.87 -3.01 -12.28
N HIS A 64 -11.20 -3.90 -11.58
CA HIS A 64 -11.04 -3.82 -10.14
C HIS A 64 -9.99 -2.77 -9.78
N ASN A 65 -10.42 -1.74 -9.08
CA ASN A 65 -9.54 -0.64 -8.73
C ASN A 65 -9.84 -0.02 -7.37
N LEU A 66 -10.52 -0.77 -6.48
CA LEU A 66 -10.93 -0.21 -5.19
C LEU A 66 -9.75 0.39 -4.42
N SER A 67 -8.69 -0.39 -4.25
CA SER A 67 -7.48 0.10 -3.55
C SER A 67 -6.77 1.18 -4.36
N SER A 68 -6.80 1.07 -5.69
CA SER A 68 -6.20 2.07 -6.57
C SER A 68 -6.86 3.43 -6.43
N ASN A 69 -8.16 3.48 -6.12
CA ASN A 69 -8.84 4.75 -5.92
C ASN A 69 -8.26 5.55 -4.77
N LEU A 70 -7.90 4.91 -3.67
CA LEU A 70 -7.27 5.60 -2.56
C LEU A 70 -5.93 6.19 -2.98
N VAL A 71 -5.11 5.43 -3.68
CA VAL A 71 -3.81 5.91 -4.14
C VAL A 71 -3.97 6.98 -5.20
N ARG A 72 -4.89 6.79 -6.14
CA ARG A 72 -5.14 7.76 -7.20
C ARG A 72 -5.55 9.12 -6.64
N LYS A 73 -6.40 9.11 -5.64
CA LYS A 73 -6.93 10.35 -5.05
C LYS A 73 -5.99 10.96 -4.01
N TYR A 74 -5.38 10.13 -3.18
CA TYR A 74 -4.63 10.61 -2.01
C TYR A 74 -3.14 10.29 -2.06
N GLY A 75 -2.67 9.47 -2.99
CA GLY A 75 -1.28 9.04 -3.05
C GLY A 75 -0.35 10.20 -3.34
N SER A 76 0.71 10.33 -2.55
CA SER A 76 1.72 11.37 -2.69
C SER A 76 3.02 10.83 -3.26
N TYR A 77 3.65 9.87 -2.59
CA TYR A 77 4.92 9.31 -3.03
C TYR A 77 5.20 7.99 -2.31
N LEU A 78 6.13 7.23 -2.88
CA LEU A 78 6.60 5.99 -2.28
C LEU A 78 7.46 6.27 -1.04
N ARG A 79 7.43 5.32 -0.10
CA ARG A 79 8.25 5.38 1.12
C ARG A 79 9.24 4.22 1.15
N PRO A 80 10.32 4.25 0.33
CA PRO A 80 11.24 3.11 0.20
C PRO A 80 11.87 2.65 1.51
N SER A 81 12.13 3.55 2.43
CA SER A 81 12.74 3.20 3.71
C SER A 81 11.90 2.21 4.51
N LEU A 82 10.60 2.09 4.21
CA LEU A 82 9.72 1.21 4.94
C LEU A 82 9.64 -0.20 4.34
N TYR A 83 10.14 -0.41 3.12
CA TYR A 83 9.98 -1.71 2.47
C TYR A 83 11.19 -2.23 1.69
N ASN A 84 12.19 -1.40 1.36
CA ASN A 84 13.31 -1.84 0.54
C ASN A 84 14.05 -3.06 1.11
N HIS A 85 14.16 -3.15 2.42
CA HIS A 85 14.86 -4.24 3.09
C HIS A 85 14.12 -5.58 3.01
N ILE A 86 12.85 -5.56 2.61
CA ILE A 86 12.03 -6.76 2.51
C ILE A 86 12.15 -7.38 1.10
N ASN A 87 12.34 -6.55 0.09
CA ASN A 87 12.27 -6.96 -1.31
C ASN A 87 13.59 -7.48 -1.85
N PRO A 88 13.58 -8.35 -2.86
CA PRO A 88 12.38 -8.96 -3.46
C PRO A 88 11.91 -10.19 -2.68
N ILE A 89 10.68 -10.62 -3.00
CA ILE A 89 10.09 -11.83 -2.43
C ILE A 89 9.81 -12.80 -3.58
N TYR A 90 10.04 -14.10 -3.35
CA TYR A 90 10.03 -15.08 -4.43
C TYR A 90 8.78 -15.94 -4.50
N SER A 91 7.79 -15.68 -3.65
CA SER A 91 6.54 -16.43 -3.63
C SER A 91 5.39 -15.44 -3.43
N ARG A 92 4.30 -15.65 -4.19
CA ARG A 92 3.11 -14.81 -4.04
C ARG A 92 2.50 -14.95 -2.65
N GLU A 93 2.51 -16.17 -2.12
CA GLU A 93 1.98 -16.42 -0.76
C GLU A 93 2.77 -15.69 0.30
N GLU A 94 4.10 -15.74 0.19
CA GLU A 94 4.97 -15.00 1.12
C GLU A 94 4.76 -13.50 1.00
N ALA A 95 4.57 -13.01 -0.24
CA ALA A 95 4.34 -11.59 -0.46
C ALA A 95 3.03 -11.12 0.16
N LEU A 96 1.95 -11.90 0.02
CA LEU A 96 0.67 -11.56 0.63
C LEU A 96 0.76 -11.54 2.16
N GLU A 97 1.48 -12.50 2.71
CA GLU A 97 1.69 -12.58 4.15
C GLU A 97 2.54 -11.42 4.66
N MET A 98 3.59 -11.08 3.92
CA MET A 98 4.46 -9.96 4.27
C MET A 98 3.73 -8.62 4.17
N GLU A 99 2.87 -8.45 3.16
CA GLU A 99 2.04 -7.27 3.02
C GLU A 99 1.19 -7.05 4.29
N LYS A 100 0.51 -8.11 4.72
CA LYS A 100 -0.31 -8.05 5.92
C LYS A 100 0.53 -7.79 7.17
N THR A 101 1.65 -8.50 7.32
CA THR A 101 2.51 -8.36 8.47
C THR A 101 3.05 -6.94 8.59
N LEU A 102 3.52 -6.38 7.48
CA LEU A 102 4.02 -5.02 7.46
C LEU A 102 2.92 -4.01 7.79
N ALA A 103 1.74 -4.19 7.19
CA ALA A 103 0.62 -3.28 7.43
C ALA A 103 0.22 -3.26 8.91
N LEU A 104 0.14 -4.44 9.53
CA LEU A 104 -0.22 -4.53 10.95
C LEU A 104 0.87 -3.96 11.85
N GLU A 105 2.13 -4.15 11.48
CA GLU A 105 3.25 -3.57 12.22
C GLU A 105 3.23 -2.05 12.17
N LEU A 106 2.96 -1.48 10.99
CA LEU A 106 2.86 -0.04 10.84
C LEU A 106 1.68 0.54 11.63
N ARG A 107 0.55 -0.17 11.67
CA ARG A 107 -0.57 0.24 12.53
C ARG A 107 -0.16 0.25 14.00
N ARG A 108 0.60 -0.75 14.42
CA ARG A 108 1.08 -0.83 15.79
C ARG A 108 1.97 0.35 16.14
N LYS A 109 2.70 0.87 15.16
CA LYS A 109 3.53 2.08 15.31
C LYS A 109 2.73 3.37 15.22
N ARG A 110 1.41 3.27 15.06
CA ARG A 110 0.45 4.39 15.02
C ARG A 110 0.33 5.10 13.69
N TYR A 111 0.78 4.48 12.61
CA TYR A 111 0.40 4.92 11.27
C TYR A 111 -1.05 4.52 11.00
N ALA A 112 -1.73 5.29 10.14
CA ALA A 112 -3.01 4.88 9.60
C ALA A 112 -2.73 4.15 8.29
N VAL A 113 -3.19 2.91 8.15
CA VAL A 113 -2.78 2.04 7.05
C VAL A 113 -3.97 1.39 6.38
N TRP A 114 -3.94 1.33 5.05
CA TRP A 114 -4.85 0.52 4.26
C TRP A 114 -4.05 -0.53 3.49
N PHE A 115 -4.57 -1.74 3.45
CA PHE A 115 -4.00 -2.82 2.65
C PHE A 115 -5.11 -3.76 2.21
N ASN A 116 -4.81 -4.60 1.22
CA ASN A 116 -5.80 -5.57 0.71
C ASN A 116 -5.94 -6.78 1.61
#